data_a679c8c1fff16baf137b8c37f9941a42
#
_entry.id   a679c8c1fff16baf137b8c37f9941a42
#
_cell.length_a   1.000
_cell.length_b   1.000
_cell.length_c   1.000
_cell.angle_alpha   90.00
_cell.angle_beta   90.00
_cell.angle_gamma   90.00
#
_symmetry.space_group_name_H-M   'P 1'
#
loop_
_entity.id
_entity.type
_entity.pdbx_description
1 polymer ?
#
loop_
_entity_poly.entity_id
_entity_poly.type
_entity_poly.pdbx_seq_one_letter_code
_entity_poly.pdbx_strand_id
1 'polypeptide(L)'
;MAKQPGSIAVLGIGIMGAAVARNLRRKGFAVRAWNRTLQRAQALIADDIQVFAEPAEAVRGAQVIITLGKDGAAVLQAMQQARDGFEPGALWLQMATVGIEANDELQGFARDGGLVFYDAPVLGTRQPAEQGQLVVLGAGPEAHRPALQPLLEAIAKRVLWVAEQPGAGS
;
A
#
# COMPACT_ATOMS: atom_id res chain seq x y z
N MET A 1 18.38 13.20 7.35
CA MET A 1 17.16 12.64 7.96
C MET A 1 16.12 12.44 6.88
N ALA A 2 15.61 11.24 6.74
CA ALA A 2 14.59 10.97 5.75
C ALA A 2 13.29 11.69 6.13
N LYS A 3 12.68 12.38 5.17
CA LYS A 3 11.39 13.01 5.39
C LYS A 3 10.30 11.95 5.39
N GLN A 4 9.30 12.12 6.22
CA GLN A 4 8.10 11.28 6.15
C GLN A 4 7.38 11.53 4.83
N PRO A 5 6.75 10.51 4.24
CA PRO A 5 5.92 10.70 3.05
C PRO A 5 4.83 11.72 3.33
N GLY A 6 4.49 12.57 2.35
CA GLY A 6 3.45 13.59 2.50
C GLY A 6 2.09 12.97 2.70
N SER A 7 1.66 12.10 1.80
CA SER A 7 0.40 11.38 1.95
C SER A 7 0.54 9.95 1.44
N ILE A 8 -0.28 9.08 2.00
CA ILE A 8 -0.29 7.66 1.69
C ILE A 8 -1.70 7.29 1.24
N ALA A 9 -1.81 6.71 0.04
CA ALA A 9 -3.07 6.19 -0.45
C ALA A 9 -3.15 4.70 -0.11
N VAL A 10 -4.28 4.26 0.45
CA VAL A 10 -4.54 2.85 0.72
C VAL A 10 -5.71 2.42 -0.15
N LEU A 11 -5.46 1.53 -1.09
CA LEU A 11 -6.46 1.00 -2.02
C LEU A 11 -6.78 -0.43 -1.62
N GLY A 12 -8.04 -0.67 -1.27
CA GLY A 12 -8.50 -1.96 -0.78
C GLY A 12 -8.72 -1.93 0.74
N ILE A 13 -9.93 -1.55 1.13
CA ILE A 13 -10.30 -1.39 2.54
C ILE A 13 -11.16 -2.57 2.98
N GLY A 14 -10.50 -3.72 3.13
CA GLY A 14 -11.03 -4.84 3.86
C GLY A 14 -10.54 -4.76 5.32
N ILE A 15 -10.52 -5.90 6.00
CA ILE A 15 -10.06 -5.95 7.40
C ILE A 15 -8.62 -5.48 7.52
N MET A 16 -7.73 -5.96 6.64
CA MET A 16 -6.31 -5.59 6.67
C MET A 16 -6.10 -4.14 6.25
N GLY A 17 -6.74 -3.71 5.17
CA GLY A 17 -6.60 -2.34 4.67
C GLY A 17 -7.10 -1.31 5.66
N ALA A 18 -8.21 -1.57 6.34
CA ALA A 18 -8.72 -0.68 7.37
C ALA A 18 -7.73 -0.56 8.54
N ALA A 19 -7.18 -1.69 8.98
CA ALA A 19 -6.21 -1.70 10.07
C ALA A 19 -4.95 -0.94 9.71
N VAL A 20 -4.43 -1.16 8.50
CA VAL A 20 -3.24 -0.45 7.99
C VAL A 20 -3.50 1.05 7.93
N ALA A 21 -4.63 1.46 7.35
CA ALA A 21 -4.97 2.87 7.22
C ALA A 21 -5.09 3.56 8.59
N ARG A 22 -5.76 2.91 9.54
CA ARG A 22 -5.94 3.46 10.88
C ARG A 22 -4.62 3.59 11.63
N ASN A 23 -3.75 2.59 11.54
CA ASN A 23 -2.46 2.63 12.21
C ASN A 23 -1.54 3.71 11.64
N LEU A 24 -1.56 3.89 10.32
CA LEU A 24 -0.82 4.98 9.68
C LEU A 24 -1.33 6.33 10.17
N ARG A 25 -2.64 6.50 10.22
CA ARG A 25 -3.22 7.77 10.68
C ARG A 25 -2.89 8.08 12.13
N ARG A 26 -2.91 7.06 12.99
CA ARG A 26 -2.54 7.22 14.41
C ARG A 26 -1.11 7.69 14.59
N LYS A 27 -0.22 7.33 13.68
CA LYS A 27 1.19 7.73 13.72
C LYS A 27 1.44 9.08 13.05
N GLY A 28 0.38 9.77 12.61
CA GLY A 28 0.48 11.12 12.09
C GLY A 28 0.59 11.26 10.59
N PHE A 29 0.47 10.16 9.85
CA PHE A 29 0.49 10.22 8.38
C PHE A 29 -0.85 10.70 7.84
N ALA A 30 -0.82 11.49 6.77
CA ALA A 30 -2.03 11.82 6.02
C ALA A 30 -2.40 10.59 5.18
N VAL A 31 -3.61 10.07 5.37
CA VAL A 31 -4.06 8.85 4.72
C VAL A 31 -5.25 9.15 3.81
N ARG A 32 -5.17 8.64 2.60
CA ARG A 32 -6.20 8.75 1.57
C ARG A 32 -6.65 7.32 1.24
N ALA A 33 -7.95 7.08 1.23
CA ALA A 33 -8.46 5.70 1.10
C ALA A 33 -9.46 5.58 -0.02
N TRP A 34 -9.42 4.43 -0.68
CA TRP A 34 -10.41 4.03 -1.66
C TRP A 34 -10.67 2.54 -1.53
N ASN A 35 -11.93 2.15 -1.71
CA ASN A 35 -12.31 0.75 -1.79
C ASN A 35 -13.35 0.58 -2.89
N ARG A 36 -13.32 -0.55 -3.55
CA ARG A 36 -14.31 -0.88 -4.59
C ARG A 36 -15.74 -0.75 -4.06
N THR A 37 -15.98 -1.23 -2.85
CA THR A 37 -17.22 -0.99 -2.13
C THR A 37 -17.03 0.24 -1.25
N LEU A 38 -17.55 1.38 -1.71
CA LEU A 38 -17.30 2.67 -1.06
C LEU A 38 -17.71 2.67 0.41
N GLN A 39 -18.78 1.99 0.77
CA GLN A 39 -19.29 1.95 2.14
C GLN A 39 -18.24 1.44 3.14
N ARG A 40 -17.39 0.50 2.74
CA ARG A 40 -16.34 -0.01 3.63
C ARG A 40 -15.30 1.05 3.94
N ALA A 41 -14.97 1.89 2.96
CA ALA A 41 -14.02 2.97 3.15
C ALA A 41 -14.63 4.11 3.96
N GLN A 42 -15.93 4.35 3.82
CA GLN A 42 -16.60 5.46 4.52
C GLN A 42 -16.49 5.35 6.05
N ALA A 43 -16.37 4.14 6.58
CA ALA A 43 -16.16 3.95 8.02
C ALA A 43 -14.87 4.61 8.52
N LEU A 44 -13.90 4.85 7.65
CA LEU A 44 -12.63 5.47 8.01
C LEU A 44 -12.71 6.99 8.18
N ILE A 45 -13.80 7.62 7.72
CA ILE A 45 -13.96 9.07 7.85
C ILE A 45 -13.93 9.49 9.34
N ALA A 46 -14.50 8.66 10.21
CA ALA A 46 -14.48 8.91 11.65
C ALA A 46 -13.06 8.89 12.25
N ASP A 47 -12.11 8.28 11.54
CA ASP A 47 -10.71 8.19 11.96
C ASP A 47 -9.84 9.29 11.32
N ASP A 48 -10.47 10.33 10.77
CA ASP A 48 -9.80 11.46 10.11
C ASP A 48 -9.00 11.01 8.88
N ILE A 49 -9.55 10.08 8.13
CA ILE A 49 -8.99 9.57 6.88
C ILE A 49 -9.86 10.08 5.73
N GLN A 50 -9.23 10.65 4.70
CA GLN A 50 -9.95 11.10 3.52
C GLN A 50 -10.35 9.90 2.66
N VAL A 51 -11.61 9.84 2.27
CA VAL A 51 -12.15 8.75 1.47
C VAL A 51 -12.62 9.29 0.12
N PHE A 52 -12.27 8.58 -0.94
CA PHE A 52 -12.56 9.01 -2.31
C PHE A 52 -13.41 7.97 -3.03
N ALA A 53 -14.28 8.45 -3.91
CA ALA A 53 -15.13 7.58 -4.74
C ALA A 53 -14.35 6.96 -5.90
N GLU A 54 -13.27 7.62 -6.36
CA GLU A 54 -12.47 7.16 -7.48
C GLU A 54 -11.02 6.91 -7.04
N PRO A 55 -10.40 5.80 -7.48
CA PRO A 55 -9.02 5.52 -7.07
C PRO A 55 -8.03 6.54 -7.62
N ALA A 56 -8.28 7.14 -8.78
CA ALA A 56 -7.40 8.19 -9.32
C ALA A 56 -7.35 9.41 -8.40
N GLU A 57 -8.46 9.75 -7.76
CA GLU A 57 -8.49 10.84 -6.79
C GLU A 57 -7.73 10.49 -5.51
N ALA A 58 -7.86 9.23 -5.06
CA ALA A 58 -7.19 8.77 -3.84
C ALA A 58 -5.67 8.83 -3.98
N VAL A 59 -5.13 8.50 -5.14
CA VAL A 59 -3.68 8.46 -5.35
C VAL A 59 -3.08 9.82 -5.74
N ARG A 60 -3.93 10.80 -6.11
CA ARG A 60 -3.42 12.10 -6.55
C ARG A 60 -2.70 12.80 -5.39
N GLY A 61 -1.46 13.17 -5.61
CA GLY A 61 -0.61 13.77 -4.58
C GLY A 61 -0.03 12.78 -3.58
N ALA A 62 -0.37 11.48 -3.68
CA ALA A 62 0.16 10.48 -2.78
C ALA A 62 1.59 10.09 -3.18
N GLN A 63 2.49 10.14 -2.23
CA GLN A 63 3.89 9.74 -2.45
C GLN A 63 4.08 8.23 -2.28
N VAL A 64 3.19 7.59 -1.54
CA VAL A 64 3.19 6.15 -1.35
C VAL A 64 1.78 5.62 -1.61
N ILE A 65 1.70 4.52 -2.35
CA ILE A 65 0.43 3.82 -2.62
C ILE A 65 0.54 2.42 -2.05
N ILE A 66 -0.37 2.07 -1.17
CA ILE A 66 -0.47 0.72 -0.60
C ILE A 66 -1.68 0.03 -1.23
N THR A 67 -1.47 -1.17 -1.78
CA THR A 67 -2.56 -1.97 -2.30
C THR A 67 -2.76 -3.23 -1.47
N LEU A 68 -4.00 -3.48 -1.15
CA LEU A 68 -4.49 -4.70 -0.52
C LEU A 68 -5.74 -5.11 -1.28
N GLY A 69 -5.93 -6.38 -1.48
CA GLY A 69 -7.06 -6.88 -2.23
C GLY A 69 -7.09 -8.39 -2.16
N LYS A 70 -8.14 -8.98 -2.73
CA LYS A 70 -8.33 -10.43 -2.64
C LYS A 70 -7.38 -11.20 -3.57
N ASP A 71 -6.96 -10.60 -4.68
CA ASP A 71 -6.09 -11.24 -5.67
C ASP A 71 -5.41 -10.21 -6.57
N GLY A 72 -4.54 -10.71 -7.45
CA GLY A 72 -3.79 -9.85 -8.38
C GLY A 72 -4.67 -9.13 -9.38
N ALA A 73 -5.76 -9.76 -9.85
CA ALA A 73 -6.67 -9.13 -10.81
C ALA A 73 -7.37 -7.92 -10.20
N ALA A 74 -7.79 -8.02 -8.93
CA ALA A 74 -8.42 -6.91 -8.22
C ALA A 74 -7.44 -5.75 -8.02
N VAL A 75 -6.19 -6.05 -7.66
CA VAL A 75 -5.14 -5.04 -7.50
C VAL A 75 -4.85 -4.34 -8.82
N LEU A 76 -4.68 -5.10 -9.90
CA LEU A 76 -4.39 -4.55 -11.22
C LEU A 76 -5.53 -3.64 -11.69
N GLN A 77 -6.78 -4.08 -11.52
CA GLN A 77 -7.94 -3.30 -11.92
C GLN A 77 -7.98 -1.95 -11.18
N ALA A 78 -7.76 -1.97 -9.87
CA ALA A 78 -7.72 -0.75 -9.08
C ALA A 78 -6.62 0.20 -9.55
N MET A 79 -5.43 -0.34 -9.81
CA MET A 79 -4.30 0.47 -10.26
C MET A 79 -4.48 1.01 -11.69
N GLN A 80 -5.12 0.25 -12.57
CA GLN A 80 -5.47 0.76 -13.91
C GLN A 80 -6.42 1.95 -13.81
N GLN A 81 -7.41 1.89 -12.93
CA GLN A 81 -8.34 2.98 -12.71
C GLN A 81 -7.67 4.17 -12.02
N ALA A 82 -6.62 3.94 -11.25
CA ALA A 82 -5.90 4.98 -10.52
C ALA A 82 -4.85 5.70 -11.38
N ARG A 83 -4.51 5.16 -12.54
CA ARG A 83 -3.33 5.54 -13.33
C ARG A 83 -3.21 7.05 -13.57
N ASP A 84 -4.31 7.72 -13.91
CA ASP A 84 -4.29 9.14 -14.23
C ASP A 84 -3.93 10.03 -13.04
N GLY A 85 -4.01 9.49 -11.84
CA GLY A 85 -3.68 10.22 -10.61
C GLY A 85 -2.28 9.99 -10.07
N PHE A 86 -1.49 9.09 -10.67
CA PHE A 86 -0.17 8.76 -10.14
C PHE A 86 0.77 9.96 -10.15
N GLU A 87 1.43 10.18 -9.00
CA GLU A 87 2.55 11.09 -8.95
C GLU A 87 3.80 10.39 -9.51
N PRO A 88 4.58 11.06 -10.40
CA PRO A 88 5.79 10.45 -10.93
C PRO A 88 6.75 10.04 -9.82
N GLY A 89 7.24 8.80 -9.89
CA GLY A 89 8.17 8.29 -8.90
C GLY A 89 7.54 7.86 -7.58
N ALA A 90 6.21 7.85 -7.47
CA ALA A 90 5.55 7.38 -6.25
C ALA A 90 5.95 5.93 -5.94
N LEU A 91 6.06 5.62 -4.64
CA LEU A 91 6.42 4.29 -4.19
C LEU A 91 5.15 3.45 -4.05
N TRP A 92 5.14 2.28 -4.66
CA TRP A 92 3.99 1.38 -4.59
C TRP A 92 4.34 0.17 -3.72
N LEU A 93 3.73 0.07 -2.55
CA LEU A 93 3.82 -1.10 -1.66
C LEU A 93 2.65 -2.03 -1.97
N GLN A 94 2.91 -3.10 -2.68
CA GLN A 94 1.91 -4.10 -3.00
C GLN A 94 1.90 -5.16 -1.90
N MET A 95 0.92 -5.10 -1.01
CA MET A 95 0.85 -5.93 0.19
C MET A 95 -0.09 -7.13 0.10
N ALA A 96 -0.87 -7.21 -0.98
CA ALA A 96 -1.72 -8.38 -1.21
C ALA A 96 -0.87 -9.58 -1.63
N THR A 97 -1.26 -10.78 -1.23
CA THR A 97 -0.59 -12.00 -1.68
C THR A 97 -1.17 -12.43 -3.01
N VAL A 98 -0.38 -12.38 -4.08
CA VAL A 98 -0.90 -12.53 -5.44
C VAL A 98 -0.23 -13.62 -6.27
N GLY A 99 0.91 -14.15 -5.81
CA GLY A 99 1.66 -15.16 -6.56
C GLY A 99 2.62 -14.55 -7.59
N ILE A 100 3.49 -15.39 -8.14
CA ILE A 100 4.61 -14.93 -8.99
C ILE A 100 4.15 -14.33 -10.30
N GLU A 101 3.21 -14.97 -11.01
CA GLU A 101 2.76 -14.49 -12.33
C GLU A 101 2.07 -13.14 -12.22
N ALA A 102 1.15 -13.01 -11.26
CA ALA A 102 0.47 -11.75 -11.04
C ALA A 102 1.44 -10.67 -10.60
N ASN A 103 2.42 -11.01 -9.78
CA ASN A 103 3.42 -10.07 -9.32
C ASN A 103 4.26 -9.52 -10.48
N ASP A 104 4.65 -10.36 -11.44
CA ASP A 104 5.37 -9.92 -12.63
C ASP A 104 4.53 -8.95 -13.47
N GLU A 105 3.25 -9.22 -13.61
CA GLU A 105 2.32 -8.35 -14.34
C GLU A 105 2.20 -6.99 -13.65
N LEU A 106 2.06 -6.99 -12.32
CA LEU A 106 1.97 -5.75 -11.54
C LEU A 106 3.27 -4.95 -11.62
N GLN A 107 4.40 -5.62 -11.59
CA GLN A 107 5.70 -4.97 -11.72
C GLN A 107 5.85 -4.29 -13.09
N GLY A 108 5.42 -4.94 -14.16
CA GLY A 108 5.41 -4.35 -15.50
C GLY A 108 4.50 -3.13 -15.58
N PHE A 109 3.33 -3.22 -14.97
CA PHE A 109 2.40 -2.09 -14.89
C PHE A 109 3.02 -0.91 -14.15
N ALA A 110 3.71 -1.17 -13.03
CA ALA A 110 4.37 -0.12 -12.24
C ALA A 110 5.42 0.62 -13.08
N ARG A 111 6.22 -0.13 -13.82
CA ARG A 111 7.25 0.44 -14.69
C ARG A 111 6.64 1.37 -15.74
N ASP A 112 5.57 0.90 -16.40
CA ASP A 112 4.87 1.69 -17.41
C ASP A 112 4.18 2.92 -16.83
N GLY A 113 3.74 2.84 -15.57
CA GLY A 113 3.07 3.94 -14.88
C GLY A 113 4.00 4.92 -14.17
N GLY A 114 5.30 4.70 -14.22
CA GLY A 114 6.29 5.58 -13.56
C GLY A 114 6.35 5.40 -12.05
N LEU A 115 5.97 4.23 -11.53
CA LEU A 115 6.02 3.92 -10.10
C LEU A 115 7.24 3.07 -9.74
N VAL A 116 7.69 3.21 -8.50
CA VAL A 116 8.72 2.33 -7.94
C VAL A 116 8.03 1.21 -7.18
N PHE A 117 8.16 -0.03 -7.64
CA PHE A 117 7.40 -1.16 -7.14
C PHE A 117 8.11 -1.88 -6.00
N TYR A 118 7.36 -2.16 -4.95
CA TYR A 118 7.76 -3.02 -3.84
C TYR A 118 6.74 -4.14 -3.67
N ASP A 119 7.21 -5.38 -3.72
CA ASP A 119 6.42 -6.54 -3.35
C ASP A 119 6.57 -6.70 -1.84
N ALA A 120 5.50 -6.50 -1.10
CA ALA A 120 5.55 -6.44 0.36
C ALA A 120 4.39 -7.19 1.01
N PRO A 121 4.22 -8.49 0.71
CA PRO A 121 3.16 -9.26 1.33
C PRO A 121 3.28 -9.26 2.86
N VAL A 122 2.13 -9.30 3.53
CA VAL A 122 2.07 -9.26 4.97
C VAL A 122 1.65 -10.60 5.53
N LEU A 123 2.21 -10.95 6.68
CA LEU A 123 1.82 -12.10 7.47
C LEU A 123 1.16 -11.61 8.74
N GLY A 124 0.02 -12.19 9.06
CA GLY A 124 -0.73 -11.86 10.25
C GLY A 124 -2.22 -11.90 9.96
N THR A 125 -2.97 -11.98 11.04
CA THR A 125 -4.42 -12.00 11.00
C THR A 125 -4.95 -10.66 11.48
N ARG A 126 -6.28 -10.59 11.67
CA ARG A 126 -6.96 -9.36 12.06
C ARG A 126 -6.37 -8.68 13.30
N GLN A 127 -6.14 -9.44 14.37
CA GLN A 127 -5.67 -8.85 15.62
C GLN A 127 -4.26 -8.25 15.50
N PRO A 128 -3.26 -8.96 14.98
CA PRO A 128 -1.97 -8.34 14.72
C PRO A 128 -2.04 -7.12 13.80
N ALA A 129 -2.91 -7.15 12.79
CA ALA A 129 -3.09 -6.01 11.89
C ALA A 129 -3.61 -4.79 12.64
N GLU A 130 -4.64 -4.96 13.48
CA GLU A 130 -5.22 -3.87 14.25
C GLU A 130 -4.23 -3.28 15.25
N GLN A 131 -3.33 -4.11 15.78
CA GLN A 131 -2.31 -3.69 16.75
C GLN A 131 -1.04 -3.14 16.11
N GLY A 132 -0.97 -3.07 14.78
CA GLY A 132 0.23 -2.61 14.09
C GLY A 132 1.40 -3.59 14.22
N GLN A 133 1.12 -4.88 14.32
CA GLN A 133 2.11 -5.91 14.59
C GLN A 133 2.20 -6.94 13.47
N LEU A 134 1.99 -6.52 12.24
CA LEU A 134 2.18 -7.38 11.08
C LEU A 134 3.65 -7.72 10.87
N VAL A 135 3.91 -8.78 10.13
CA VAL A 135 5.24 -9.07 9.60
C VAL A 135 5.20 -8.81 8.09
N VAL A 136 6.11 -7.98 7.61
CA VAL A 136 6.19 -7.62 6.20
C VAL A 136 7.40 -8.32 5.58
N LEU A 137 7.17 -9.01 4.46
CA LEU A 137 8.24 -9.60 3.66
C LEU A 137 8.46 -8.69 2.45
N GLY A 138 9.47 -7.84 2.52
CA GLY A 138 9.69 -6.82 1.51
C GLY A 138 10.71 -7.22 0.45
N ALA A 139 10.41 -6.92 -0.82
CA ALA A 139 11.33 -7.06 -1.93
C ALA A 139 11.19 -5.85 -2.84
N GLY A 140 12.29 -5.19 -3.15
CA GLY A 140 12.29 -3.99 -3.97
C GLY A 140 13.57 -3.18 -3.80
N PRO A 141 13.69 -2.07 -4.54
CA PRO A 141 14.92 -1.28 -4.56
C PRO A 141 15.36 -0.78 -3.19
N GLU A 142 16.63 -0.96 -2.88
CA GLU A 142 17.21 -0.54 -1.60
C GLU A 142 17.17 0.98 -1.42
N ALA A 143 17.28 1.72 -2.52
CA ALA A 143 17.43 3.17 -2.50
C ALA A 143 16.30 3.90 -1.78
N HIS A 144 15.07 3.39 -1.86
CA HIS A 144 13.90 4.06 -1.28
C HIS A 144 13.41 3.43 0.03
N ARG A 145 14.10 2.39 0.53
CA ARG A 145 13.70 1.75 1.80
C ARG A 145 13.70 2.71 2.99
N PRO A 146 14.66 3.65 3.12
CA PRO A 146 14.61 4.61 4.22
C PRO A 146 13.35 5.46 4.24
N ALA A 147 12.82 5.82 3.08
CA ALA A 147 11.56 6.59 2.99
C ALA A 147 10.35 5.77 3.45
N LEU A 148 10.38 4.45 3.30
CA LEU A 148 9.31 3.56 3.70
C LEU A 148 9.39 3.16 5.16
N GLN A 149 10.55 3.24 5.78
CA GLN A 149 10.78 2.74 7.14
C GLN A 149 9.79 3.30 8.17
N PRO A 150 9.54 4.62 8.23
CA PRO A 150 8.63 5.17 9.23
C PRO A 150 7.20 4.63 9.10
N LEU A 151 6.70 4.48 7.87
CA LEU A 151 5.35 3.96 7.68
C LEU A 151 5.26 2.46 7.96
N LEU A 152 6.30 1.71 7.61
CA LEU A 152 6.33 0.27 7.90
C LEU A 152 6.37 0.01 9.41
N GLU A 153 7.09 0.83 10.17
CA GLU A 153 7.10 0.74 11.63
C GLU A 153 5.73 1.00 12.25
N ALA A 154 4.88 1.78 11.58
CA ALA A 154 3.52 2.05 12.08
C ALA A 154 2.60 0.84 11.98
N ILE A 155 2.86 -0.09 11.06
CA ILE A 155 1.95 -1.19 10.76
C ILE A 155 2.53 -2.58 11.07
N ALA A 156 3.84 -2.68 11.26
CA ALA A 156 4.52 -3.97 11.40
C ALA A 156 5.43 -3.98 12.62
N LYS A 157 5.48 -5.12 13.30
CA LYS A 157 6.48 -5.36 14.35
C LYS A 157 7.82 -5.77 13.76
N ARG A 158 7.83 -6.24 12.50
CA ARG A 158 9.03 -6.74 11.85
C ARG A 158 8.91 -6.60 10.34
N VAL A 159 9.97 -6.14 9.71
CA VAL A 159 10.09 -6.06 8.26
C VAL A 159 11.33 -6.84 7.86
N LEU A 160 11.16 -7.82 6.99
CA LEU A 160 12.24 -8.65 6.46
C LEU A 160 12.43 -8.30 4.99
N TRP A 161 13.55 -7.67 4.68
CA TRP A 161 13.92 -7.39 3.29
C TRP A 161 14.60 -8.62 2.72
N VAL A 162 13.90 -9.35 1.85
CA VAL A 162 14.36 -10.65 1.35
C VAL A 162 15.12 -10.54 0.04
N ALA A 163 14.91 -9.45 -0.73
CA ALA A 163 15.59 -9.24 -2.00
C ALA A 163 15.44 -7.80 -2.48
N GLU A 164 16.29 -7.39 -3.43
CA GLU A 164 16.11 -6.15 -4.17
C GLU A 164 15.12 -6.31 -5.32
N GLN A 165 14.94 -7.55 -5.80
CA GLN A 165 14.02 -7.85 -6.88
C GLN A 165 12.64 -8.17 -6.31
N PRO A 166 11.57 -7.48 -6.75
CA PRO A 166 10.21 -7.82 -6.37
C PRO A 166 9.85 -9.24 -6.81
N GLY A 167 8.97 -9.88 -6.06
CA GLY A 167 8.51 -11.25 -6.34
C GLY A 167 9.16 -12.31 -5.47
N ALA A 168 10.30 -12.03 -4.85
CA ALA A 168 11.00 -13.00 -4.01
C ALA A 168 10.25 -13.34 -2.72
N GLY A 169 9.32 -12.47 -2.27
CA GLY A 169 8.50 -12.70 -1.10
C GLY A 169 7.16 -13.37 -1.37
N SER A 170 6.83 -13.54 -2.63
CA SER A 170 5.53 -14.10 -3.05
C SER A 170 5.55 -15.62 -3.18
#